data_45f83dc70c2ef7b6ff3f974d8e44acbd
#
_entry.id   45f83dc70c2ef7b6ff3f974d8e44acbd
#
_cell.length_a   1.000
_cell.length_b   1.000
_cell.length_c   1.000
_cell.angle_alpha   90.00
_cell.angle_beta   90.00
_cell.angle_gamma   90.00
#
_symmetry.space_group_name_H-M   'P 1'
#
loop_
_entity.id
_entity.type
_entity.pdbx_description
1 polymer ?
#
loop_
_entity_poly.entity_id
_entity_poly.type
_entity_poly.pdbx_seq_one_letter_code
_entity_poly.pdbx_strand_id
1 'polypeptide(L)'
;MKSDSFVSVVLVHEQPFASLESVLHDIQRELDSCYSDYEVVVIGQGTAKYFTLQDEAVLVNIPSLRYIQLAAREPLDVAWAAALENAIGDFIVMFNPSVDPVQSISESVALCKSGFDVVVGVANQSRTPAYQIYRSMVGSILKLIDYSLPRNATNLRCLSRRAVNSVTSTGRFHHQLSMRIQKTGYPQTAYNYTLLSTDILGEKIPSSLLKGIRDLLRLVVFNSLRPLRWMSGLGLFGSFSAFLFAVYSVLIHLVNGKVVEGWTTTILFMSSLFMMQFIIMAFFGEYLGRLLDDRGDQAVYSVVFEKNSAVMVNQDRVNVLNNALSMENNLVQTGRNR
;
A
#
# COMPACT_ATOMS: atom_id res chain seq x y z
N MET A 1 21.31 -17.02 -20.02
CA MET A 1 20.88 -18.12 -19.10
C MET A 1 19.75 -17.54 -18.29
N LYS A 2 18.56 -18.15 -18.32
CA LYS A 2 17.42 -17.67 -17.51
C LYS A 2 17.72 -17.88 -16.03
N SER A 3 17.15 -17.01 -15.18
CA SER A 3 17.31 -17.12 -13.73
C SER A 3 16.30 -18.12 -13.16
N ASP A 4 16.74 -18.97 -12.22
CA ASP A 4 15.88 -19.95 -11.51
C ASP A 4 15.00 -19.33 -10.41
N SER A 5 15.08 -18.00 -10.19
CA SER A 5 14.24 -17.35 -9.19
C SER A 5 12.80 -17.23 -9.71
N PHE A 6 11.85 -17.53 -8.85
CA PHE A 6 10.43 -17.36 -9.16
C PHE A 6 10.00 -15.89 -8.95
N VAL A 7 9.46 -15.26 -9.98
CA VAL A 7 9.06 -13.86 -9.95
C VAL A 7 7.55 -13.71 -10.09
N SER A 8 6.91 -13.00 -9.17
CA SER A 8 5.51 -12.60 -9.29
C SER A 8 5.40 -11.13 -9.68
N VAL A 9 4.72 -10.85 -10.78
CA VAL A 9 4.34 -9.48 -11.16
C VAL A 9 2.89 -9.27 -10.77
N VAL A 10 2.63 -8.30 -9.90
CA VAL A 10 1.28 -8.01 -9.44
C VAL A 10 0.79 -6.68 -10.00
N LEU A 11 -0.46 -6.67 -10.47
CA LEU A 11 -1.12 -5.55 -11.13
C LEU A 11 -2.48 -5.29 -10.47
N VAL A 12 -2.84 -4.01 -10.34
CA VAL A 12 -4.20 -3.61 -9.93
C VAL A 12 -4.87 -2.89 -11.10
N HIS A 13 -6.06 -3.33 -11.48
CA HIS A 13 -6.76 -2.83 -12.66
C HIS A 13 -8.24 -2.55 -12.38
N GLU A 14 -8.73 -1.43 -12.92
CA GLU A 14 -10.12 -0.98 -12.71
C GLU A 14 -10.99 -1.07 -13.98
N GLN A 15 -10.40 -1.38 -15.14
CA GLN A 15 -11.05 -1.47 -16.44
C GLN A 15 -11.35 -2.92 -16.83
N PRO A 16 -12.07 -3.20 -17.94
CA PRO A 16 -12.22 -4.55 -18.44
C PRO A 16 -10.87 -5.25 -18.66
N PHE A 17 -10.77 -6.50 -18.23
CA PHE A 17 -9.51 -7.26 -18.27
C PHE A 17 -8.89 -7.37 -19.66
N ALA A 18 -9.73 -7.55 -20.71
CA ALA A 18 -9.26 -7.60 -22.09
C ALA A 18 -8.49 -6.36 -22.55
N SER A 19 -8.68 -5.20 -21.89
CA SER A 19 -7.91 -3.98 -22.21
C SER A 19 -6.43 -4.08 -21.84
N LEU A 20 -6.05 -5.08 -21.04
CA LEU A 20 -4.66 -5.33 -20.61
C LEU A 20 -3.91 -6.28 -21.55
N GLU A 21 -4.54 -6.88 -22.54
CA GLU A 21 -3.97 -7.95 -23.37
C GLU A 21 -2.58 -7.60 -23.92
N SER A 22 -2.45 -6.43 -24.55
CA SER A 22 -1.15 -6.00 -25.12
C SER A 22 -0.06 -5.85 -24.08
N VAL A 23 -0.39 -5.27 -22.92
CA VAL A 23 0.57 -5.06 -21.84
C VAL A 23 0.95 -6.38 -21.17
N LEU A 24 -0.01 -7.30 -21.02
CA LEU A 24 0.25 -8.64 -20.47
C LEU A 24 1.19 -9.44 -21.37
N HIS A 25 1.04 -9.33 -22.68
CA HIS A 25 1.98 -9.93 -23.64
C HIS A 25 3.39 -9.33 -23.56
N ASP A 26 3.50 -8.01 -23.36
CA ASP A 26 4.81 -7.39 -23.19
C ASP A 26 5.47 -7.80 -21.87
N ILE A 27 4.71 -7.88 -20.78
CA ILE A 27 5.19 -8.41 -19.49
C ILE A 27 5.64 -9.86 -19.63
N GLN A 28 4.82 -10.70 -20.28
CA GLN A 28 5.16 -12.10 -20.53
C GLN A 28 6.48 -12.23 -21.30
N ARG A 29 6.64 -11.46 -22.38
CA ARG A 29 7.87 -11.49 -23.20
C ARG A 29 9.11 -11.10 -22.38
N GLU A 30 9.01 -10.09 -21.52
CA GLU A 30 10.08 -9.68 -20.62
C GLU A 30 10.42 -10.78 -19.63
N LEU A 31 9.41 -11.37 -18.96
CA LEU A 31 9.58 -12.44 -18.01
C LEU A 31 10.15 -13.71 -18.64
N ASP A 32 9.64 -14.11 -19.80
CA ASP A 32 10.13 -15.26 -20.54
C ASP A 32 11.60 -15.12 -20.95
N SER A 33 12.05 -13.91 -21.22
CA SER A 33 13.45 -13.67 -21.57
C SER A 33 14.39 -13.83 -20.38
N CYS A 34 13.94 -13.50 -19.17
CA CYS A 34 14.77 -13.34 -17.97
C CYS A 34 14.67 -14.51 -16.97
N TYR A 35 13.49 -15.14 -16.86
CA TYR A 35 13.17 -16.09 -15.78
C TYR A 35 12.68 -17.43 -16.33
N SER A 36 12.97 -18.51 -15.59
CA SER A 36 12.46 -19.84 -15.86
C SER A 36 11.02 -20.01 -15.39
N ASP A 37 10.75 -19.47 -14.20
CA ASP A 37 9.44 -19.56 -13.55
C ASP A 37 8.94 -18.18 -13.14
N TYR A 38 7.68 -17.88 -13.43
CA TYR A 38 7.05 -16.63 -13.07
C TYR A 38 5.54 -16.77 -13.01
N GLU A 39 4.89 -15.81 -12.36
CA GLU A 39 3.44 -15.60 -12.44
C GLU A 39 3.10 -14.11 -12.62
N VAL A 40 1.96 -13.86 -13.23
CA VAL A 40 1.35 -12.53 -13.29
C VAL A 40 0.01 -12.58 -12.57
N VAL A 41 -0.14 -11.80 -11.50
CA VAL A 41 -1.38 -11.73 -10.71
C VAL A 41 -2.06 -10.40 -10.98
N VAL A 42 -3.27 -10.44 -11.52
CA VAL A 42 -4.08 -9.27 -11.84
C VAL A 42 -5.23 -9.18 -10.86
N ILE A 43 -5.29 -8.10 -10.09
CA ILE A 43 -6.41 -7.80 -9.20
C ILE A 43 -7.38 -6.89 -9.94
N GLY A 44 -8.56 -7.42 -10.25
CA GLY A 44 -9.68 -6.65 -10.81
C GLY A 44 -10.47 -5.93 -9.73
N GLN A 45 -10.75 -4.65 -9.96
CA GLN A 45 -11.60 -3.84 -9.09
C GLN A 45 -12.81 -3.29 -9.84
N GLY A 46 -13.91 -3.11 -9.15
CA GLY A 46 -15.10 -2.47 -9.68
C GLY A 46 -16.21 -3.43 -10.07
N THR A 47 -17.23 -2.92 -10.76
CA THR A 47 -18.46 -3.64 -11.10
C THR A 47 -18.31 -4.55 -12.32
N ALA A 48 -17.14 -5.14 -12.56
CA ALA A 48 -17.00 -6.16 -13.60
C ALA A 48 -17.91 -7.37 -13.25
N LYS A 49 -19.21 -7.18 -13.44
CA LYS A 49 -20.24 -8.19 -13.18
C LYS A 49 -20.07 -9.45 -14.03
N TYR A 50 -19.29 -9.37 -15.09
CA TYR A 50 -19.20 -10.45 -16.07
C TYR A 50 -17.78 -10.53 -16.62
N PHE A 51 -17.15 -11.64 -16.39
CA PHE A 51 -15.97 -12.06 -17.13
C PHE A 51 -16.46 -12.48 -18.51
N THR A 52 -16.01 -11.82 -19.56
CA THR A 52 -16.48 -12.00 -20.93
C THR A 52 -15.72 -13.12 -21.64
N LEU A 53 -16.24 -13.57 -22.80
CA LEU A 53 -15.52 -14.52 -23.67
C LEU A 53 -14.17 -13.94 -24.15
N GLN A 54 -14.06 -12.63 -24.32
CA GLN A 54 -12.80 -11.96 -24.65
C GLN A 54 -11.80 -12.06 -23.52
N ASP A 55 -12.24 -11.89 -22.28
CA ASP A 55 -11.39 -12.05 -21.10
C ASP A 55 -10.90 -13.49 -20.92
N GLU A 56 -11.75 -14.48 -21.24
CA GLU A 56 -11.35 -15.90 -21.27
C GLU A 56 -10.30 -16.19 -22.34
N ALA A 57 -10.42 -15.61 -23.52
CA ALA A 57 -9.43 -15.75 -24.59
C ALA A 57 -8.05 -15.23 -24.17
N VAL A 58 -7.98 -14.08 -23.49
CA VAL A 58 -6.72 -13.53 -22.94
C VAL A 58 -6.09 -14.47 -21.93
N LEU A 59 -6.89 -15.06 -21.02
CA LEU A 59 -6.39 -16.03 -20.06
C LEU A 59 -5.85 -17.30 -20.69
N VAL A 60 -6.48 -17.79 -21.74
CA VAL A 60 -6.03 -19.01 -22.45
C VAL A 60 -4.73 -18.75 -23.21
N ASN A 61 -4.57 -17.56 -23.79
CA ASN A 61 -3.43 -17.21 -24.63
C ASN A 61 -2.16 -16.86 -23.85
N ILE A 62 -2.29 -16.42 -22.59
CA ILE A 62 -1.16 -15.96 -21.76
C ILE A 62 -0.92 -16.95 -20.63
N PRO A 63 0.21 -17.69 -20.62
CA PRO A 63 0.53 -18.63 -19.55
C PRO A 63 0.86 -17.93 -18.23
N SER A 64 0.77 -18.67 -17.14
CA SER A 64 1.13 -18.22 -15.78
C SER A 64 0.38 -16.96 -15.31
N LEU A 65 -0.85 -16.76 -15.79
CA LEU A 65 -1.68 -15.62 -15.48
C LEU A 65 -2.79 -16.01 -14.49
N ARG A 66 -2.95 -15.22 -13.43
CA ARG A 66 -4.01 -15.35 -12.43
C ARG A 66 -4.81 -14.05 -12.37
N TYR A 67 -6.11 -14.16 -12.53
CA TYR A 67 -7.03 -13.04 -12.37
C TYR A 67 -7.91 -13.22 -11.14
N ILE A 68 -7.89 -12.24 -10.24
CA ILE A 68 -8.64 -12.25 -8.99
C ILE A 68 -9.54 -11.02 -8.96
N GLN A 69 -10.86 -11.25 -8.94
CA GLN A 69 -11.86 -10.17 -8.90
C GLN A 69 -12.28 -9.88 -7.47
N LEU A 70 -12.08 -8.65 -7.03
CA LEU A 70 -12.60 -8.17 -5.75
C LEU A 70 -14.09 -7.82 -5.85
N ALA A 71 -14.83 -8.05 -4.76
CA ALA A 71 -16.28 -7.83 -4.69
C ALA A 71 -16.68 -6.35 -4.77
N ALA A 72 -15.83 -5.48 -4.28
CA ALA A 72 -16.05 -4.04 -4.26
C ALA A 72 -14.82 -3.29 -4.77
N ARG A 73 -15.01 -2.00 -5.04
CA ARG A 73 -13.89 -1.10 -5.31
C ARG A 73 -13.27 -0.69 -3.98
N GLU A 74 -12.15 -1.33 -3.68
CA GLU A 74 -11.40 -1.10 -2.46
C GLU A 74 -10.37 0.04 -2.62
N PRO A 75 -9.90 0.64 -1.53
CA PRO A 75 -8.74 1.53 -1.57
C PRO A 75 -7.54 0.84 -2.22
N LEU A 76 -6.74 1.62 -2.96
CA LEU A 76 -5.61 1.07 -3.73
C LEU A 76 -4.63 0.26 -2.86
N ASP A 77 -4.35 0.70 -1.63
CA ASP A 77 -3.50 -0.03 -0.69
C ASP A 77 -4.07 -1.43 -0.34
N VAL A 78 -5.40 -1.56 -0.22
CA VAL A 78 -6.07 -2.84 0.03
C VAL A 78 -5.96 -3.76 -1.18
N ALA A 79 -6.14 -3.23 -2.38
CA ALA A 79 -5.99 -4.01 -3.60
C ALA A 79 -4.55 -4.50 -3.80
N TRP A 80 -3.56 -3.67 -3.55
CA TRP A 80 -2.15 -4.06 -3.55
C TRP A 80 -1.83 -5.09 -2.47
N ALA A 81 -2.43 -4.96 -1.30
CA ALA A 81 -2.29 -5.94 -0.23
C ALA A 81 -2.86 -7.30 -0.61
N ALA A 82 -4.06 -7.32 -1.23
CA ALA A 82 -4.65 -8.54 -1.79
C ALA A 82 -3.74 -9.18 -2.84
N ALA A 83 -3.10 -8.36 -3.69
CA ALA A 83 -2.14 -8.85 -4.67
C ALA A 83 -0.92 -9.51 -4.01
N LEU A 84 -0.35 -8.88 -2.99
CA LEU A 84 0.80 -9.42 -2.26
C LEU A 84 0.50 -10.70 -1.48
N GLU A 85 -0.71 -10.83 -0.92
CA GLU A 85 -1.15 -12.05 -0.24
C GLU A 85 -1.27 -13.25 -1.19
N ASN A 86 -1.68 -12.98 -2.42
CA ASN A 86 -1.91 -14.03 -3.42
C ASN A 86 -0.69 -14.35 -4.28
N ALA A 87 0.36 -13.53 -4.23
CA ALA A 87 1.60 -13.77 -4.96
C ALA A 87 2.46 -14.83 -4.27
N ILE A 88 3.06 -15.76 -5.04
CA ILE A 88 3.84 -16.90 -4.50
C ILE A 88 5.33 -16.85 -4.82
N GLY A 89 5.80 -15.94 -5.70
CA GLY A 89 7.20 -15.83 -6.13
C GLY A 89 8.18 -15.45 -5.03
N ASP A 90 9.46 -15.66 -5.26
CA ASP A 90 10.55 -15.23 -4.37
C ASP A 90 10.72 -13.72 -4.36
N PHE A 91 10.43 -13.10 -5.49
CA PHE A 91 10.42 -11.65 -5.68
C PHE A 91 9.08 -11.22 -6.22
N ILE A 92 8.46 -10.22 -5.56
CA ILE A 92 7.15 -9.70 -5.96
C ILE A 92 7.32 -8.26 -6.44
N VAL A 93 6.90 -7.99 -7.69
CA VAL A 93 6.95 -6.66 -8.30
C VAL A 93 5.55 -6.07 -8.38
N MET A 94 5.30 -4.99 -7.64
CA MET A 94 4.08 -4.18 -7.76
C MET A 94 4.26 -3.26 -8.97
N PHE A 95 3.53 -3.52 -10.05
CA PHE A 95 3.71 -2.88 -11.34
C PHE A 95 2.43 -2.17 -11.79
N ASN A 96 2.55 -0.92 -12.25
CA ASN A 96 1.44 -0.16 -12.83
C ASN A 96 1.64 -0.01 -14.34
N PRO A 97 0.88 -0.75 -15.17
CA PRO A 97 1.09 -0.78 -16.63
C PRO A 97 0.87 0.57 -17.32
N SER A 98 0.14 1.49 -16.69
CA SER A 98 -0.13 2.80 -17.28
C SER A 98 1.02 3.80 -17.12
N VAL A 99 1.99 3.47 -16.26
CA VAL A 99 3.01 4.43 -15.82
C VAL A 99 4.41 3.85 -15.91
N ASP A 100 4.57 2.58 -15.54
CA ASP A 100 5.87 1.94 -15.39
C ASP A 100 6.28 1.26 -16.70
N PRO A 101 7.52 1.41 -17.18
CA PRO A 101 8.03 0.67 -18.32
C PRO A 101 8.27 -0.80 -17.94
N VAL A 102 8.00 -1.72 -18.87
CA VAL A 102 8.08 -3.17 -18.62
C VAL A 102 9.49 -3.60 -18.17
N GLN A 103 10.54 -2.98 -18.68
CA GLN A 103 11.93 -3.23 -18.29
C GLN A 103 12.20 -2.97 -16.79
N SER A 104 11.40 -2.12 -16.14
CA SER A 104 11.53 -1.87 -14.70
C SER A 104 11.28 -3.12 -13.83
N ILE A 105 10.61 -4.14 -14.37
CA ILE A 105 10.37 -5.42 -13.72
C ILE A 105 11.70 -6.16 -13.51
N SER A 106 12.40 -6.45 -14.60
CA SER A 106 13.68 -7.19 -14.55
C SER A 106 14.78 -6.43 -13.80
N GLU A 107 14.86 -5.11 -14.00
CA GLU A 107 15.86 -4.25 -13.35
C GLU A 107 15.62 -4.14 -11.84
N SER A 108 14.37 -4.01 -11.40
CA SER A 108 14.05 -3.97 -9.95
C SER A 108 14.32 -5.31 -9.25
N VAL A 109 14.04 -6.43 -9.93
CA VAL A 109 14.35 -7.76 -9.41
C VAL A 109 15.89 -7.97 -9.33
N ALA A 110 16.64 -7.48 -10.31
CA ALA A 110 18.11 -7.55 -10.28
C ALA A 110 18.69 -6.83 -9.06
N LEU A 111 18.13 -5.67 -8.69
CA LEU A 111 18.49 -4.95 -7.47
C LEU A 111 18.11 -5.74 -6.21
N CYS A 112 16.95 -6.37 -6.15
CA CYS A 112 16.61 -7.25 -5.02
C CYS A 112 17.60 -8.40 -4.89
N LYS A 113 18.01 -9.02 -5.99
CA LYS A 113 19.03 -10.10 -6.00
C LYS A 113 20.41 -9.64 -5.56
N SER A 114 20.75 -8.37 -5.72
CA SER A 114 22.04 -7.82 -5.26
C SER A 114 22.13 -7.64 -3.74
N GLY A 115 21.08 -8.01 -2.98
CA GLY A 115 21.06 -8.02 -1.52
C GLY A 115 20.09 -7.06 -0.86
N PHE A 116 19.24 -6.37 -1.64
CA PHE A 116 18.19 -5.53 -1.11
C PHE A 116 16.87 -6.29 -1.03
N ASP A 117 16.10 -6.08 0.03
CA ASP A 117 14.79 -6.70 0.20
C ASP A 117 13.63 -5.86 -0.29
N VAL A 118 13.85 -4.56 -0.36
CA VAL A 118 12.85 -3.58 -0.79
C VAL A 118 13.48 -2.64 -1.80
N VAL A 119 12.98 -2.65 -3.04
CA VAL A 119 13.34 -1.71 -4.08
C VAL A 119 12.18 -0.76 -4.30
N VAL A 120 12.44 0.54 -4.22
CA VAL A 120 11.45 1.60 -4.38
C VAL A 120 11.68 2.33 -5.69
N GLY A 121 10.72 2.30 -6.59
CA GLY A 121 10.77 3.05 -7.84
C GLY A 121 10.76 4.57 -7.57
N VAL A 122 11.63 5.30 -8.27
CA VAL A 122 11.77 6.77 -8.19
C VAL A 122 11.74 7.35 -9.60
N ALA A 123 10.80 8.25 -9.85
CA ALA A 123 10.70 8.91 -11.16
C ALA A 123 11.78 9.97 -11.34
N ASN A 124 12.49 9.90 -12.47
CA ASN A 124 13.53 10.89 -12.85
C ASN A 124 12.96 12.23 -13.34
N GLN A 125 11.64 12.31 -13.54
CA GLN A 125 11.02 13.50 -14.11
C GLN A 125 10.86 14.61 -13.09
N SER A 126 11.13 15.86 -13.54
CA SER A 126 10.91 17.06 -12.73
C SER A 126 9.42 17.37 -12.64
N ARG A 127 8.92 17.56 -11.44
CA ARG A 127 7.53 17.91 -11.16
C ARG A 127 7.33 19.41 -11.05
N THR A 128 6.08 19.88 -11.18
CA THR A 128 5.74 21.30 -11.09
C THR A 128 6.17 21.94 -9.77
N PRO A 129 6.59 23.23 -9.76
CA PRO A 129 7.02 23.91 -8.54
C PRO A 129 5.97 23.91 -7.43
N ALA A 130 4.68 24.05 -7.77
CA ALA A 130 3.57 24.00 -6.82
C ALA A 130 3.50 22.65 -6.10
N TYR A 131 3.71 21.55 -6.82
CA TYR A 131 3.78 20.22 -6.26
C TYR A 131 4.97 20.05 -5.30
N GLN A 132 6.12 20.62 -5.63
CA GLN A 132 7.31 20.55 -4.77
C GLN A 132 7.08 21.25 -3.42
N ILE A 133 6.40 22.41 -3.42
CA ILE A 133 6.04 23.13 -2.19
C ILE A 133 5.06 22.31 -1.35
N TYR A 134 3.98 21.82 -1.96
CA TYR A 134 3.00 20.95 -1.27
C TYR A 134 3.69 19.73 -0.66
N ARG A 135 4.52 19.03 -1.43
CA ARG A 135 5.26 17.86 -0.96
C ARG A 135 6.27 18.17 0.14
N SER A 136 6.91 19.34 0.11
CA SER A 136 7.82 19.77 1.18
C SER A 136 7.08 19.94 2.50
N MET A 137 5.91 20.56 2.47
CA MET A 137 5.04 20.70 3.65
C MET A 137 4.58 19.32 4.18
N VAL A 138 4.06 18.48 3.28
CA VAL A 138 3.64 17.11 3.61
C VAL A 138 4.82 16.29 4.14
N GLY A 139 5.99 16.40 3.50
CA GLY A 139 7.21 15.70 3.90
C GLY A 139 7.70 16.10 5.29
N SER A 140 7.55 17.36 5.69
CA SER A 140 7.88 17.82 7.04
C SER A 140 6.94 17.21 8.09
N ILE A 141 5.66 17.12 7.78
CA ILE A 141 4.66 16.46 8.63
C ILE A 141 4.91 14.95 8.72
N LEU A 142 5.22 14.31 7.58
CA LEU A 142 5.51 12.88 7.53
C LEU A 142 6.79 12.51 8.29
N LYS A 143 7.81 13.38 8.32
CA LYS A 143 9.01 13.20 9.15
C LYS A 143 8.68 13.13 10.65
N LEU A 144 7.65 13.85 11.11
CA LEU A 144 7.20 13.79 12.50
C LEU A 144 6.69 12.38 12.89
N ILE A 145 6.29 11.57 11.93
CA ILE A 145 5.82 10.20 12.14
C ILE A 145 6.85 9.15 11.71
N ASP A 146 8.13 9.55 11.56
CA ASP A 146 9.25 8.70 11.12
C ASP A 146 9.01 8.04 9.74
N TYR A 147 8.32 8.75 8.85
CA TYR A 147 8.06 8.29 7.50
C TYR A 147 8.92 9.08 6.50
N SER A 148 9.86 8.40 5.87
CA SER A 148 10.75 9.00 4.87
C SER A 148 10.70 8.20 3.58
N LEU A 149 9.88 8.62 2.63
CA LEU A 149 9.96 8.13 1.25
C LEU A 149 10.99 8.93 0.44
N PRO A 150 11.72 8.28 -0.47
CA PRO A 150 12.52 8.98 -1.46
C PRO A 150 11.71 10.06 -2.20
N ARG A 151 12.36 11.15 -2.59
CA ARG A 151 11.70 12.15 -3.43
C ARG A 151 11.28 11.50 -4.75
N ASN A 152 10.08 11.82 -5.23
CA ASN A 152 9.50 11.24 -6.46
C ASN A 152 9.31 9.72 -6.46
N ALA A 153 9.17 9.08 -5.28
CA ALA A 153 8.80 7.68 -5.20
C ALA A 153 7.48 7.42 -5.92
N THR A 154 7.43 6.36 -6.71
CA THR A 154 6.26 5.88 -7.45
C THR A 154 5.58 4.74 -6.70
N ASN A 155 4.60 4.08 -7.31
CA ASN A 155 4.00 2.86 -6.75
C ASN A 155 4.79 1.60 -7.10
N LEU A 156 5.75 1.68 -8.01
CA LEU A 156 6.63 0.56 -8.33
C LEU A 156 7.41 0.13 -7.09
N ARG A 157 7.26 -1.14 -6.72
CA ARG A 157 8.02 -1.78 -5.62
C ARG A 157 8.42 -3.17 -6.05
N CYS A 158 9.64 -3.54 -5.75
CA CYS A 158 10.03 -4.95 -5.75
C CYS A 158 10.37 -5.37 -4.32
N LEU A 159 9.79 -6.47 -3.88
CA LEU A 159 9.90 -7.00 -2.53
C LEU A 159 10.42 -8.44 -2.57
N SER A 160 11.37 -8.76 -1.70
CA SER A 160 11.74 -10.16 -1.46
C SER A 160 10.61 -10.88 -0.70
N ARG A 161 10.54 -12.21 -0.82
CA ARG A 161 9.56 -13.03 -0.10
C ARG A 161 9.59 -12.79 1.41
N ARG A 162 10.77 -12.64 2.00
CA ARG A 162 10.91 -12.36 3.44
C ARG A 162 10.34 -10.99 3.83
N ALA A 163 10.50 -9.97 2.97
CA ALA A 163 9.90 -8.66 3.19
C ALA A 163 8.37 -8.73 3.09
N VAL A 164 7.84 -9.43 2.08
CA VAL A 164 6.39 -9.66 1.94
C VAL A 164 5.83 -10.40 3.16
N ASN A 165 6.45 -11.50 3.58
CA ASN A 165 6.00 -12.25 4.74
C ASN A 165 6.00 -11.39 6.02
N SER A 166 7.01 -10.54 6.21
CA SER A 166 7.04 -9.61 7.34
C SER A 166 5.92 -8.57 7.30
N VAL A 167 5.56 -8.08 6.12
CA VAL A 167 4.45 -7.15 5.94
C VAL A 167 3.12 -7.84 6.19
N THR A 168 2.90 -9.02 5.58
CA THR A 168 1.62 -9.74 5.63
C THR A 168 1.37 -10.44 6.97
N SER A 169 2.42 -10.81 7.72
CA SER A 169 2.29 -11.39 9.07
C SER A 169 1.81 -10.37 10.11
N THR A 170 1.87 -9.08 9.81
CA THR A 170 1.41 -8.04 10.72
C THR A 170 -0.08 -7.83 10.54
N GLY A 171 -0.90 -8.05 11.57
CA GLY A 171 -2.35 -7.90 11.48
C GLY A 171 -2.77 -6.61 10.79
N ARG A 172 -3.76 -6.69 9.87
CA ARG A 172 -4.35 -5.57 9.10
C ARG A 172 -3.35 -4.71 8.31
N PHE A 173 -2.40 -5.35 7.68
CA PHE A 173 -1.42 -4.69 6.81
C PHE A 173 -2.07 -4.05 5.55
N HIS A 174 -3.30 -4.40 5.22
CA HIS A 174 -4.05 -3.92 4.05
C HIS A 174 -4.21 -2.39 4.01
N HIS A 175 -4.32 -1.76 5.16
CA HIS A 175 -4.34 -0.31 5.24
C HIS A 175 -2.92 0.22 5.40
N GLN A 176 -2.54 1.19 4.54
CA GLN A 176 -1.24 1.84 4.58
C GLN A 176 -0.06 0.92 4.24
N LEU A 177 -0.26 0.03 3.28
CA LEU A 177 0.71 -0.92 2.81
C LEU A 177 2.09 -0.30 2.54
N SER A 178 2.13 0.84 1.84
CA SER A 178 3.36 1.55 1.50
C SER A 178 4.18 1.95 2.73
N MET A 179 3.52 2.35 3.82
CA MET A 179 4.20 2.66 5.07
C MET A 179 4.72 1.42 5.80
N ARG A 180 3.96 0.34 5.76
CA ARG A 180 4.36 -0.91 6.40
C ARG A 180 5.56 -1.53 5.71
N ILE A 181 5.59 -1.52 4.39
CA ILE A 181 6.75 -1.95 3.59
C ILE A 181 8.00 -1.20 4.04
N GLN A 182 7.90 0.11 4.24
CA GLN A 182 9.04 0.92 4.65
C GLN A 182 9.47 0.66 6.11
N LYS A 183 8.53 0.35 7.00
CA LYS A 183 8.79 0.08 8.42
C LYS A 183 9.30 -1.33 8.72
N THR A 184 9.43 -2.19 7.72
CA THR A 184 9.95 -3.56 7.90
C THR A 184 11.39 -3.61 8.41
N GLY A 185 12.17 -2.52 8.23
CA GLY A 185 13.56 -2.45 8.65
C GLY A 185 14.54 -3.23 7.76
N TYR A 186 14.05 -3.85 6.67
CA TYR A 186 14.89 -4.55 5.72
C TYR A 186 15.72 -3.59 4.85
N PRO A 187 16.89 -4.04 4.34
CA PRO A 187 17.68 -3.25 3.41
C PRO A 187 16.88 -2.78 2.21
N GLN A 188 16.85 -1.47 2.00
CA GLN A 188 16.09 -0.86 0.91
C GLN A 188 16.97 0.00 0.01
N THR A 189 16.61 0.07 -1.27
CA THR A 189 17.27 0.93 -2.26
C THR A 189 16.27 1.60 -3.18
N ALA A 190 16.70 2.68 -3.84
CA ALA A 190 15.91 3.40 -4.82
C ALA A 190 16.31 2.95 -6.24
N TYR A 191 15.31 2.68 -7.07
CA TYR A 191 15.48 2.43 -8.50
C TYR A 191 14.98 3.62 -9.29
N ASN A 192 15.88 4.34 -9.93
CA ASN A 192 15.57 5.55 -10.72
C ASN A 192 15.20 5.17 -12.16
N TYR A 193 14.05 5.61 -12.63
CA TYR A 193 13.57 5.31 -13.98
C TYR A 193 12.69 6.43 -14.56
N THR A 194 12.47 6.39 -15.87
CA THR A 194 11.62 7.35 -16.58
C THR A 194 10.24 6.76 -16.80
N LEU A 195 9.21 7.51 -16.44
CA LEU A 195 7.81 7.09 -16.58
C LEU A 195 7.36 7.11 -18.04
N LEU A 196 6.49 6.19 -18.43
CA LEU A 196 5.85 6.15 -19.75
C LEU A 196 4.88 7.32 -19.95
N SER A 197 4.12 7.66 -18.92
CA SER A 197 3.17 8.77 -18.93
C SER A 197 3.25 9.58 -17.65
N THR A 198 3.28 10.89 -17.80
CA THR A 198 3.23 11.85 -16.68
C THR A 198 1.82 12.24 -16.31
N ASP A 199 0.86 12.10 -17.23
CA ASP A 199 -0.51 12.59 -17.05
C ASP A 199 -1.30 11.76 -16.03
N ILE A 200 -0.98 10.48 -15.88
CA ILE A 200 -1.66 9.57 -14.96
C ILE A 200 -1.11 9.68 -13.54
N LEU A 201 0.12 10.11 -13.37
CA LEU A 201 0.63 10.62 -12.10
C LEU A 201 0.04 12.00 -11.75
N GLY A 202 -1.07 12.35 -12.38
CA GLY A 202 -1.94 13.44 -11.96
C GLY A 202 -2.25 13.29 -10.48
N GLU A 203 -1.22 13.44 -9.66
CA GLU A 203 -1.38 13.83 -8.27
C GLU A 203 -2.19 15.10 -8.34
N LYS A 204 -3.50 14.88 -8.32
CA LYS A 204 -4.45 15.95 -8.12
C LYS A 204 -4.00 16.61 -6.85
N ILE A 205 -3.27 17.73 -6.99
CA ILE A 205 -3.22 18.72 -5.92
C ILE A 205 -4.67 18.78 -5.46
N PRO A 206 -4.94 18.47 -4.19
CA PRO A 206 -6.32 18.34 -3.73
C PRO A 206 -7.08 19.55 -4.23
N SER A 207 -8.16 19.33 -4.98
CA SER A 207 -8.97 20.38 -5.59
C SER A 207 -9.55 21.34 -4.54
N SER A 208 -9.39 21.03 -3.27
CA SER A 208 -9.73 21.85 -2.11
C SER A 208 -8.65 21.66 -1.02
N LEU A 209 -8.14 22.76 -0.49
CA LEU A 209 -7.22 22.78 0.66
C LEU A 209 -7.78 21.98 1.85
N LEU A 210 -9.09 22.05 2.09
CA LEU A 210 -9.78 21.29 3.14
C LEU A 210 -9.66 19.77 2.92
N LYS A 211 -9.76 19.31 1.67
CA LYS A 211 -9.59 17.89 1.34
C LYS A 211 -8.16 17.43 1.58
N GLY A 212 -7.19 18.25 1.18
CA GLY A 212 -5.77 17.98 1.44
C GLY A 212 -5.43 17.93 2.92
N ILE A 213 -5.95 18.86 3.72
CA ILE A 213 -5.76 18.87 5.18
C ILE A 213 -6.42 17.64 5.82
N ARG A 214 -7.62 17.28 5.42
CA ARG A 214 -8.31 16.09 5.94
C ARG A 214 -7.55 14.81 5.62
N ASP A 215 -7.04 14.67 4.39
CA ASP A 215 -6.28 13.50 3.98
C ASP A 215 -4.93 13.42 4.72
N LEU A 216 -4.27 14.57 4.97
CA LEU A 216 -3.08 14.66 5.80
C LEU A 216 -3.35 14.31 7.27
N LEU A 217 -4.40 14.86 7.86
CA LEU A 217 -4.80 14.54 9.24
C LEU A 217 -5.09 13.05 9.37
N ARG A 218 -5.82 12.49 8.41
CA ARG A 218 -6.10 11.06 8.35
C ARG A 218 -4.80 10.25 8.32
N LEU A 219 -3.86 10.58 7.43
CA LEU A 219 -2.55 9.92 7.38
C LEU A 219 -1.80 10.00 8.71
N VAL A 220 -1.76 11.17 9.34
CA VAL A 220 -1.03 11.38 10.61
C VAL A 220 -1.69 10.62 11.76
N VAL A 221 -3.02 10.72 11.88
CA VAL A 221 -3.79 10.04 12.94
C VAL A 221 -3.70 8.52 12.80
N PHE A 222 -3.82 8.00 11.59
CA PHE A 222 -3.76 6.54 11.35
C PHE A 222 -2.36 5.93 11.54
N ASN A 223 -1.29 6.72 11.44
CA ASN A 223 0.08 6.18 11.42
C ASN A 223 0.90 6.47 12.68
N SER A 224 0.44 7.33 13.56
CA SER A 224 1.22 7.75 14.72
C SER A 224 0.36 7.95 15.96
N LEU A 225 0.88 7.51 17.11
CA LEU A 225 0.34 7.85 18.42
C LEU A 225 0.85 9.22 18.92
N ARG A 226 1.78 9.86 18.19
CA ARG A 226 2.34 11.18 18.58
C ARG A 226 1.27 12.28 18.70
N PRO A 227 0.31 12.42 17.74
CA PRO A 227 -0.76 13.40 17.90
C PRO A 227 -1.58 13.20 19.18
N LEU A 228 -1.87 11.94 19.53
CA LEU A 228 -2.61 11.63 20.78
C LEU A 228 -1.83 12.08 22.01
N ARG A 229 -0.51 11.86 22.04
CA ARG A 229 0.36 12.34 23.13
C ARG A 229 0.40 13.87 23.20
N TRP A 230 0.43 14.56 22.06
CA TRP A 230 0.36 16.01 22.02
C TRP A 230 -0.98 16.54 22.53
N MET A 231 -2.09 15.86 22.19
CA MET A 231 -3.41 16.20 22.70
C MET A 231 -3.49 16.02 24.22
N SER A 232 -2.90 14.95 24.76
CA SER A 232 -2.78 14.74 26.19
C SER A 232 -1.94 15.85 26.86
N GLY A 233 -0.81 16.24 26.24
CA GLY A 233 0.01 17.34 26.67
C GLY A 233 -0.73 18.69 26.69
N LEU A 234 -1.51 18.97 25.61
CA LEU A 234 -2.38 20.15 25.56
C LEU A 234 -3.46 20.14 26.64
N GLY A 235 -4.07 19.00 26.91
CA GLY A 235 -5.04 18.83 27.99
C GLY A 235 -4.44 19.10 29.37
N LEU A 236 -3.25 18.56 29.62
CA LEU A 236 -2.51 18.83 30.87
C LEU A 236 -2.15 20.31 31.02
N PHE A 237 -1.66 20.93 29.94
CA PHE A 237 -1.34 22.34 29.91
C PHE A 237 -2.57 23.22 30.19
N GLY A 238 -3.70 22.92 29.52
CA GLY A 238 -4.97 23.62 29.74
C GLY A 238 -5.48 23.46 31.19
N SER A 239 -5.41 22.24 31.72
CA SER A 239 -5.79 21.96 33.11
C SER A 239 -4.91 22.71 34.12
N PHE A 240 -3.58 22.71 33.88
CA PHE A 240 -2.65 23.46 34.74
C PHE A 240 -2.88 24.97 34.68
N SER A 241 -3.15 25.52 33.49
CA SER A 241 -3.50 26.93 33.30
C SER A 241 -4.80 27.30 34.02
N ALA A 242 -5.81 26.44 33.96
CA ALA A 242 -7.08 26.63 34.67
C ALA A 242 -6.87 26.61 36.19
N PHE A 243 -6.05 25.68 36.68
CA PHE A 243 -5.70 25.61 38.11
C PHE A 243 -4.99 26.90 38.58
N LEU A 244 -3.98 27.37 37.85
CA LEU A 244 -3.28 28.62 38.20
C LEU A 244 -4.22 29.82 38.21
N PHE A 245 -5.14 29.90 37.21
CA PHE A 245 -6.13 30.99 37.18
C PHE A 245 -7.10 30.92 38.36
N ALA A 246 -7.54 29.72 38.75
CA ALA A 246 -8.40 29.55 39.93
C ALA A 246 -7.68 29.99 41.21
N VAL A 247 -6.43 29.55 41.40
CA VAL A 247 -5.61 29.97 42.56
C VAL A 247 -5.41 31.48 42.57
N TYR A 248 -5.08 32.10 41.43
CA TYR A 248 -4.95 33.55 41.30
C TYR A 248 -6.24 34.29 41.68
N SER A 249 -7.39 33.81 41.18
CA SER A 249 -8.70 34.40 41.47
C SER A 249 -9.05 34.34 42.95
N VAL A 250 -8.76 33.22 43.63
CA VAL A 250 -8.99 33.06 45.08
C VAL A 250 -8.07 33.99 45.89
N LEU A 251 -6.78 34.07 45.53
CA LEU A 251 -5.82 34.93 46.23
C LEU A 251 -6.21 36.42 46.12
N ILE A 252 -6.62 36.90 44.94
CA ILE A 252 -7.06 38.30 44.80
C ILE A 252 -8.31 38.57 45.61
N HIS A 253 -9.26 37.64 45.62
CA HIS A 253 -10.48 37.80 46.41
C HIS A 253 -10.16 37.91 47.96
N LEU A 254 -9.23 37.11 48.44
CA LEU A 254 -8.81 37.15 49.84
C LEU A 254 -8.07 38.42 50.21
N VAL A 255 -7.28 38.98 49.28
CA VAL A 255 -6.46 40.18 49.54
C VAL A 255 -7.26 41.47 49.38
N ASN A 256 -8.06 41.64 48.37
CA ASN A 256 -8.69 42.89 48.01
C ASN A 256 -10.17 43.03 48.44
N GLY A 257 -10.84 41.93 48.83
CA GLY A 257 -12.24 41.94 49.33
C GLY A 257 -13.29 42.46 48.33
N LYS A 258 -12.90 42.85 47.12
CA LYS A 258 -13.77 43.37 46.07
C LYS A 258 -13.98 42.31 45.02
N VAL A 259 -15.19 42.24 44.45
CA VAL A 259 -15.45 41.41 43.28
C VAL A 259 -14.59 41.96 42.14
N VAL A 260 -13.70 41.14 41.64
CA VAL A 260 -12.80 41.52 40.56
C VAL A 260 -13.66 41.83 39.30
N GLU A 261 -13.54 43.05 38.78
CA GLU A 261 -14.07 43.44 37.48
C GLU A 261 -13.35 42.65 36.39
N GLY A 262 -13.82 41.45 36.11
CA GLY A 262 -13.12 40.52 35.19
C GLY A 262 -14.07 39.61 34.44
N TRP A 263 -15.34 39.97 34.32
CA TRP A 263 -16.34 39.17 33.62
C TRP A 263 -15.88 38.76 32.20
N THR A 264 -15.38 39.68 31.39
CA THR A 264 -14.86 39.45 30.06
C THR A 264 -13.67 38.49 30.04
N THR A 265 -12.73 38.65 30.97
CA THR A 265 -11.55 37.81 31.11
C THR A 265 -11.94 36.37 31.47
N THR A 266 -12.89 36.21 32.39
CA THR A 266 -13.40 34.92 32.83
C THR A 266 -14.10 34.21 31.66
N ILE A 267 -14.97 34.88 30.88
CA ILE A 267 -15.65 34.30 29.72
C ILE A 267 -14.64 33.94 28.66
N LEU A 268 -13.66 34.81 28.34
CA LEU A 268 -12.63 34.52 27.34
C LEU A 268 -11.80 33.28 27.71
N PHE A 269 -11.40 33.20 29.00
CA PHE A 269 -10.64 32.06 29.51
C PHE A 269 -11.46 30.77 29.48
N MET A 270 -12.70 30.78 29.92
CA MET A 270 -13.59 29.60 29.81
C MET A 270 -13.83 29.18 28.38
N SER A 271 -14.09 30.14 27.47
CA SER A 271 -14.27 29.86 26.04
C SER A 271 -13.02 29.23 25.45
N SER A 272 -11.83 29.70 25.82
CA SER A 272 -10.57 29.11 25.36
C SER A 272 -10.38 27.68 25.85
N LEU A 273 -10.72 27.38 27.09
CA LEU A 273 -10.67 26.02 27.67
C LEU A 273 -11.68 25.09 26.96
N PHE A 274 -12.93 25.55 26.72
CA PHE A 274 -13.92 24.77 26.01
C PHE A 274 -13.47 24.50 24.55
N MET A 275 -12.91 25.48 23.85
CA MET A 275 -12.37 25.29 22.53
C MET A 275 -11.29 24.19 22.54
N MET A 276 -10.35 24.24 23.46
CA MET A 276 -9.31 23.20 23.64
C MET A 276 -9.93 21.83 23.93
N GLN A 277 -10.94 21.76 24.81
CA GLN A 277 -11.65 20.51 25.13
C GLN A 277 -12.34 19.92 23.91
N PHE A 278 -13.02 20.72 23.08
CA PHE A 278 -13.66 20.21 21.88
C PHE A 278 -12.66 19.71 20.86
N ILE A 279 -11.51 20.36 20.70
CA ILE A 279 -10.43 19.87 19.85
C ILE A 279 -9.94 18.50 20.34
N ILE A 280 -9.69 18.34 21.64
CA ILE A 280 -9.27 17.07 22.24
C ILE A 280 -10.32 15.98 22.00
N MET A 281 -11.61 16.30 22.21
CA MET A 281 -12.72 15.37 21.97
C MET A 281 -12.84 14.92 20.52
N ALA A 282 -12.64 15.84 19.57
CA ALA A 282 -12.67 15.51 18.15
C ALA A 282 -11.57 14.49 17.78
N PHE A 283 -10.35 14.71 18.25
CA PHE A 283 -9.26 13.74 18.05
C PHE A 283 -9.50 12.43 18.78
N PHE A 284 -10.02 12.47 20.01
CA PHE A 284 -10.37 11.25 20.75
C PHE A 284 -11.41 10.41 20.01
N GLY A 285 -12.43 11.06 19.42
CA GLY A 285 -13.42 10.40 18.58
C GLY A 285 -12.80 9.70 17.35
N GLU A 286 -11.87 10.38 16.67
CA GLU A 286 -11.15 9.81 15.53
C GLU A 286 -10.30 8.58 15.94
N TYR A 287 -9.61 8.65 17.08
CA TYR A 287 -8.85 7.51 17.60
C TYR A 287 -9.73 6.36 18.08
N LEU A 288 -10.89 6.67 18.68
CA LEU A 288 -11.86 5.66 19.08
C LEU A 288 -12.46 4.95 17.85
N GLY A 289 -12.82 5.72 16.82
CA GLY A 289 -13.27 5.16 15.54
C GLY A 289 -12.25 4.20 14.97
N ARG A 290 -10.96 4.56 14.98
CA ARG A 290 -9.88 3.69 14.55
C ARG A 290 -9.79 2.40 15.38
N LEU A 291 -9.91 2.48 16.71
CA LEU A 291 -9.88 1.30 17.57
C LEU A 291 -11.05 0.36 17.30
N LEU A 292 -12.21 0.90 16.96
CA LEU A 292 -13.39 0.10 16.57
C LEU A 292 -13.17 -0.55 15.21
N ASP A 293 -12.66 0.17 14.23
CA ASP A 293 -12.29 -0.37 12.93
C ASP A 293 -11.22 -1.47 13.06
N ASP A 294 -10.27 -1.30 13.99
CA ASP A 294 -9.22 -2.28 14.27
C ASP A 294 -9.74 -3.56 14.94
N ARG A 295 -10.86 -3.53 15.62
CA ARG A 295 -11.46 -4.70 16.30
C ARG A 295 -12.51 -5.44 15.48
N GLY A 296 -12.98 -4.88 14.38
CA GLY A 296 -13.93 -5.59 13.49
C GLY A 296 -13.24 -6.78 12.82
N ASP A 297 -13.70 -8.01 13.05
CA ASP A 297 -13.23 -9.25 12.41
C ASP A 297 -13.68 -9.39 10.94
N GLN A 298 -14.12 -8.31 10.32
CA GLN A 298 -14.55 -8.33 8.93
C GLN A 298 -13.34 -8.48 8.00
N ALA A 299 -13.46 -9.39 7.03
CA ALA A 299 -12.50 -9.51 5.95
C ALA A 299 -12.35 -8.14 5.26
N VAL A 300 -11.11 -7.65 5.17
CA VAL A 300 -10.81 -6.31 4.64
C VAL A 300 -11.18 -6.21 3.17
N TYR A 301 -11.18 -7.32 2.45
CA TYR A 301 -11.68 -7.46 1.08
C TYR A 301 -12.30 -8.84 0.90
N SER A 302 -13.14 -9.01 -0.10
CA SER A 302 -13.68 -10.30 -0.50
C SER A 302 -13.44 -10.56 -1.97
N VAL A 303 -13.11 -11.82 -2.29
CA VAL A 303 -12.90 -12.28 -3.67
C VAL A 303 -14.20 -12.85 -4.19
N VAL A 304 -14.65 -12.39 -5.35
CA VAL A 304 -15.87 -12.91 -6.01
C VAL A 304 -15.54 -14.17 -6.78
N PHE A 305 -14.46 -14.15 -7.55
CA PHE A 305 -13.95 -15.30 -8.29
C PHE A 305 -12.46 -15.14 -8.56
N GLU A 306 -11.82 -16.28 -8.81
CA GLU A 306 -10.45 -16.39 -9.27
C GLU A 306 -10.44 -17.23 -10.55
N LYS A 307 -9.68 -16.81 -11.56
CA LYS A 307 -9.45 -17.55 -12.78
C LYS A 307 -7.97 -17.61 -13.09
N ASN A 308 -7.51 -18.80 -13.47
CA ASN A 308 -6.11 -19.07 -13.78
C ASN A 308 -5.98 -19.47 -15.23
N SER A 309 -4.84 -19.14 -15.84
CA SER A 309 -4.51 -19.67 -17.16
C SER A 309 -4.27 -21.18 -17.10
N ALA A 310 -4.46 -21.88 -18.22
CA ALA A 310 -4.32 -23.33 -18.30
C ALA A 310 -2.87 -23.83 -18.08
N VAL A 311 -1.87 -22.97 -18.21
CA VAL A 311 -0.44 -23.32 -18.11
C VAL A 311 0.22 -22.41 -17.07
N MET A 312 0.38 -22.93 -15.87
CA MET A 312 1.10 -22.20 -14.78
C MET A 312 2.59 -22.53 -14.68
N VAL A 313 3.08 -23.55 -15.38
CA VAL A 313 4.49 -23.98 -15.34
C VAL A 313 4.98 -24.30 -16.74
N ASN A 314 6.18 -23.87 -17.08
CA ASN A 314 6.79 -24.15 -18.39
C ASN A 314 6.87 -25.67 -18.60
N GLN A 315 6.25 -26.18 -19.70
CA GLN A 315 6.15 -27.62 -20.00
C GLN A 315 7.50 -28.33 -20.21
N ASP A 316 8.59 -27.56 -20.33
CA ASP A 316 9.96 -28.11 -20.44
C ASP A 316 10.51 -28.71 -19.15
N ARG A 317 9.89 -28.43 -17.99
CA ARG A 317 10.16 -29.14 -16.73
C ARG A 317 9.33 -30.40 -16.68
N VAL A 318 9.85 -31.46 -17.28
CA VAL A 318 9.27 -32.80 -17.17
C VAL A 318 9.23 -33.17 -15.69
N ASN A 319 8.02 -33.21 -15.15
CA ASN A 319 7.82 -33.63 -13.76
C ASN A 319 8.43 -35.04 -13.62
N VAL A 320 9.37 -35.23 -12.69
CA VAL A 320 10.05 -36.51 -12.44
C VAL A 320 9.03 -37.63 -12.22
N LEU A 321 7.84 -37.31 -11.72
CA LEU A 321 6.70 -38.22 -11.57
C LEU A 321 6.13 -38.72 -12.90
N ASN A 322 6.10 -37.90 -13.96
CA ASN A 322 5.61 -38.34 -15.27
C ASN A 322 6.61 -39.28 -15.96
N ASN A 323 7.91 -39.11 -15.74
CA ASN A 323 8.92 -40.02 -16.24
C ASN A 323 8.85 -41.37 -15.52
N ALA A 324 8.57 -41.42 -14.22
CA ALA A 324 8.40 -42.65 -13.48
C ALA A 324 7.18 -43.45 -13.98
N LEU A 325 6.04 -42.77 -14.19
CA LEU A 325 4.83 -43.43 -14.74
C LEU A 325 4.98 -43.88 -16.19
N SER A 326 5.74 -43.18 -17.01
CA SER A 326 6.02 -43.61 -18.40
C SER A 326 7.00 -44.77 -18.47
N MET A 327 7.97 -44.87 -17.56
CA MET A 327 8.88 -46.03 -17.42
C MET A 327 8.13 -47.24 -16.89
N GLU A 328 7.23 -47.08 -15.92
CA GLU A 328 6.45 -48.21 -15.36
C GLU A 328 5.47 -48.76 -16.40
N ASN A 329 4.81 -47.93 -17.22
CA ASN A 329 3.96 -48.36 -18.34
C ASN A 329 4.75 -49.07 -19.44
N ASN A 330 5.97 -48.66 -19.73
CA ASN A 330 6.83 -49.33 -20.71
C ASN A 330 7.34 -50.71 -20.21
N LEU A 331 7.61 -50.85 -18.91
CA LEU A 331 8.00 -52.11 -18.32
C LEU A 331 6.84 -53.13 -18.25
N VAL A 332 5.62 -52.64 -18.01
CA VAL A 332 4.41 -53.48 -18.03
C VAL A 332 4.06 -53.95 -19.46
N GLN A 333 4.30 -53.14 -20.51
CA GLN A 333 4.11 -53.58 -21.90
C GLN A 333 5.19 -54.56 -22.38
N THR A 334 6.42 -54.41 -21.96
CA THR A 334 7.49 -55.36 -22.33
C THR A 334 7.41 -56.70 -21.58
N GLY A 335 6.80 -56.70 -20.36
CA GLY A 335 6.54 -57.95 -19.60
C GLY A 335 5.35 -58.78 -20.09
N ARG A 336 4.49 -58.22 -20.95
CA ARG A 336 3.30 -58.91 -21.53
C ARG A 336 3.57 -59.60 -22.88
N ASN A 337 4.73 -59.37 -23.45
CA ASN A 337 5.18 -59.95 -24.75
C ASN A 337 6.27 -61.02 -24.62
N ARG A 338 6.36 -61.63 -23.46
CA ARG A 338 7.18 -62.86 -23.26
C ARG A 338 6.32 -64.03 -22.82
#